data_a192f927586f8a06fb8dd002ec617564
#
_entry.id   a192f927586f8a06fb8dd002ec617564
#
_cell.length_a   1.000
_cell.length_b   1.000
_cell.length_c   1.000
_cell.angle_alpha   90.00
_cell.angle_beta   90.00
_cell.angle_gamma   90.00
#
_symmetry.space_group_name_H-M   'P 1'
#
loop_
_entity.id
_entity.type
_entity.pdbx_description
1 polymer ?
#
loop_
_entity_poly.entity_id
_entity_poly.type
_entity_poly.pdbx_seq_one_letter_code
_entity_poly.pdbx_strand_id
1 'polypeptide(L)'
;MEPPLFPRESGQFVAKQSQYVSVEEEGVRKVAEMLYSLRGSDELSASGWKTANPLAPSPTSDQAFNWVFVVDTMNFSFWPDEETRQCEVTFRGTTYTGYMTLCAAITRAMEEGVPITDPKFFSQISVEELAHILRSDNKTPMPMLQERHQVLTEGGRVLLQHGGSFQNFISRAKNDARKMVELVVEKIPSYRDEAVYQGRKISLYKRAQILVADFWAVAAARGETDIVNIDWLTMFADYRVPQALVYLGALRYSDALMRTLKSGQLLHSGDPREVEIRACSIWAVERIKARLDELAREQGAESSGINSALIDFYLWPYAKQHHREMAHIPIHHTRCVYY
;
A
#
# COMPACT_ATOMS: atom_id res chain seq x y z
N MET A 1 -12.37 22.51 -13.07
CA MET A 1 -11.00 21.98 -12.95
C MET A 1 -10.98 20.61 -13.62
N GLU A 2 -9.92 20.30 -14.36
CA GLU A 2 -9.76 18.96 -14.93
C GLU A 2 -9.64 17.89 -13.83
N PRO A 3 -10.18 16.67 -14.05
CA PRO A 3 -10.02 15.58 -13.11
C PRO A 3 -8.53 15.23 -12.95
N PRO A 4 -8.13 14.62 -11.81
CA PRO A 4 -6.75 14.19 -11.62
C PRO A 4 -6.39 13.10 -12.65
N LEU A 5 -5.12 13.08 -13.06
CA LEU A 5 -4.58 11.92 -13.77
C LEU A 5 -4.66 10.69 -12.84
N PHE A 6 -4.97 9.53 -13.39
CA PHE A 6 -4.91 8.27 -12.64
C PHE A 6 -3.47 7.86 -12.31
N PRO A 7 -3.23 6.95 -11.36
CA PRO A 7 -1.90 6.65 -10.86
C PRO A 7 -0.85 6.33 -11.94
N ARG A 8 -1.20 5.53 -12.95
CA ARG A 8 -0.28 5.17 -14.05
C ARG A 8 0.11 6.38 -14.88
N GLU A 9 -0.87 7.17 -15.30
CA GLU A 9 -0.67 8.40 -16.05
C GLU A 9 0.06 9.45 -15.21
N SER A 10 -0.22 9.52 -13.91
CA SER A 10 0.49 10.37 -12.95
C SER A 10 1.97 9.99 -12.86
N GLY A 11 2.27 8.70 -12.72
CA GLY A 11 3.64 8.18 -12.71
C GLY A 11 4.42 8.57 -13.98
N GLN A 12 3.81 8.35 -15.15
CA GLN A 12 4.41 8.70 -16.43
C GLN A 12 4.62 10.22 -16.58
N PHE A 13 3.60 11.01 -16.20
CA PHE A 13 3.66 12.47 -16.30
C PHE A 13 4.76 13.05 -15.42
N VAL A 14 4.83 12.63 -14.15
CA VAL A 14 5.84 13.11 -13.21
C VAL A 14 7.24 12.66 -13.63
N ALA A 15 7.42 11.38 -13.99
CA ALA A 15 8.74 10.84 -14.38
C ALA A 15 9.36 11.56 -15.59
N LYS A 16 8.54 12.07 -16.52
CA LYS A 16 9.02 12.86 -17.66
C LYS A 16 9.56 14.24 -17.30
N GLN A 17 9.19 14.77 -16.13
CA GLN A 17 9.49 16.14 -15.70
C GLN A 17 10.25 16.17 -14.37
N SER A 18 10.55 15.01 -13.80
CA SER A 18 11.20 14.89 -12.49
C SER A 18 12.60 15.48 -12.49
N GLN A 19 12.96 16.12 -11.39
CA GLN A 19 14.25 16.79 -11.17
C GLN A 19 15.07 16.08 -10.08
N TYR A 20 14.40 15.38 -9.18
CA TYR A 20 15.03 14.78 -8.00
C TYR A 20 15.13 13.27 -8.09
N VAL A 21 14.31 12.63 -8.91
CA VAL A 21 14.24 11.16 -9.03
C VAL A 21 14.28 10.76 -10.50
N SER A 22 15.13 9.81 -10.85
CA SER A 22 15.17 9.23 -12.20
C SER A 22 14.85 7.73 -12.17
N VAL A 23 14.17 7.27 -13.21
CA VAL A 23 13.96 5.84 -13.49
C VAL A 23 15.15 5.35 -14.32
N GLU A 24 15.82 4.31 -13.85
CA GLU A 24 17.04 3.77 -14.44
C GLU A 24 16.74 2.47 -15.21
N GLU A 25 16.79 2.54 -16.53
CA GLU A 25 16.38 1.41 -17.41
C GLU A 25 17.23 0.14 -17.23
N GLU A 26 18.50 0.26 -16.86
CA GLU A 26 19.35 -0.89 -16.56
C GLU A 26 18.86 -1.62 -15.31
N GLY A 27 18.52 -0.87 -14.25
CA GLY A 27 17.94 -1.42 -13.03
C GLY A 27 16.56 -2.03 -13.27
N VAL A 28 15.72 -1.36 -14.07
CA VAL A 28 14.42 -1.89 -14.50
C VAL A 28 14.58 -3.28 -15.16
N ARG A 29 15.53 -3.42 -16.07
CA ARG A 29 15.79 -4.72 -16.74
C ARG A 29 16.24 -5.79 -15.75
N LYS A 30 17.18 -5.47 -14.86
CA LYS A 30 17.68 -6.40 -13.84
C LYS A 30 16.55 -6.88 -12.90
N VAL A 31 15.70 -5.97 -12.45
CA VAL A 31 14.55 -6.32 -11.60
C VAL A 31 13.55 -7.19 -12.36
N ALA A 32 13.26 -6.86 -13.61
CA ALA A 32 12.36 -7.66 -14.45
C ALA A 32 12.91 -9.09 -14.66
N GLU A 33 14.21 -9.25 -14.96
CA GLU A 33 14.85 -10.57 -15.11
C GLU A 33 14.79 -11.37 -13.80
N MET A 34 15.05 -10.72 -12.66
CA MET A 34 14.94 -11.34 -11.33
C MET A 34 13.50 -11.84 -11.08
N LEU A 35 12.50 -10.99 -11.27
CA LEU A 35 11.09 -11.36 -11.07
C LEU A 35 10.63 -12.42 -12.09
N TYR A 36 11.10 -12.35 -13.33
CA TYR A 36 10.77 -13.33 -14.34
C TYR A 36 11.28 -14.75 -13.98
N SER A 37 12.42 -14.83 -13.30
CA SER A 37 12.94 -16.12 -12.80
C SER A 37 12.06 -16.73 -11.69
N LEU A 38 11.27 -15.89 -11.01
CA LEU A 38 10.35 -16.30 -9.94
C LEU A 38 8.91 -16.52 -10.44
N ARG A 39 8.67 -16.39 -11.76
CA ARG A 39 7.32 -16.57 -12.29
C ARG A 39 6.75 -17.96 -11.97
N GLY A 40 5.49 -17.99 -11.57
CA GLY A 40 4.82 -19.23 -11.14
C GLY A 40 5.11 -19.64 -9.70
N SER A 41 5.90 -18.88 -8.94
CA SER A 41 6.05 -19.08 -7.50
C SER A 41 4.90 -18.43 -6.72
N ASP A 42 4.68 -18.90 -5.50
CA ASP A 42 3.70 -18.31 -4.58
C ASP A 42 4.02 -16.84 -4.23
N GLU A 43 5.29 -16.44 -4.30
CA GLU A 43 5.74 -15.07 -3.99
C GLU A 43 5.20 -14.02 -4.98
N LEU A 44 4.87 -14.44 -6.21
CA LEU A 44 4.31 -13.61 -7.27
C LEU A 44 2.87 -14.04 -7.63
N SER A 45 2.09 -14.45 -6.64
CA SER A 45 0.70 -14.87 -6.82
C SER A 45 -0.23 -14.19 -5.81
N ALA A 46 -1.50 -14.04 -6.18
CA ALA A 46 -2.52 -13.55 -5.24
C ALA A 46 -2.71 -14.51 -4.06
N SER A 47 -2.52 -15.81 -4.26
CA SER A 47 -2.59 -16.83 -3.18
C SER A 47 -1.47 -16.66 -2.15
N GLY A 48 -0.33 -16.08 -2.51
CA GLY A 48 0.76 -15.77 -1.60
C GLY A 48 0.45 -14.69 -0.58
N TRP A 49 -0.62 -13.90 -0.78
CA TRP A 49 -1.02 -12.83 0.14
C TRP A 49 -1.21 -13.32 1.59
N LYS A 50 -1.86 -14.47 1.81
CA LYS A 50 -2.05 -15.01 3.17
C LYS A 50 -0.74 -15.42 3.82
N THR A 51 0.21 -15.94 3.06
CA THR A 51 1.56 -16.28 3.55
C THR A 51 2.33 -15.00 3.92
N ALA A 52 2.19 -13.96 3.12
CA ALA A 52 2.79 -12.65 3.39
C ALA A 52 2.15 -11.93 4.60
N ASN A 53 0.86 -12.19 4.86
CA ASN A 53 0.14 -11.63 6.02
C ASN A 53 -0.48 -12.73 6.90
N PRO A 54 0.34 -13.43 7.72
CA PRO A 54 -0.13 -14.52 8.57
C PRO A 54 -1.12 -14.07 9.65
N LEU A 55 -1.15 -12.77 9.97
CA LEU A 55 -2.03 -12.16 10.96
C LEU A 55 -3.46 -11.95 10.46
N ALA A 56 -3.68 -11.91 9.16
CA ALA A 56 -5.01 -11.81 8.59
C ALA A 56 -5.88 -13.03 8.99
N PRO A 57 -7.21 -12.87 9.11
CA PRO A 57 -8.13 -14.00 9.28
C PRO A 57 -8.02 -14.99 8.11
N SER A 58 -8.56 -16.20 8.27
CA SER A 58 -8.73 -17.11 7.13
C SER A 58 -9.48 -16.38 6.01
N PRO A 59 -9.06 -16.49 4.75
CA PRO A 59 -9.81 -15.92 3.62
C PRO A 59 -11.28 -16.35 3.60
N THR A 60 -11.60 -17.56 4.08
CA THR A 60 -12.97 -18.09 4.17
C THR A 60 -13.77 -17.54 5.35
N SER A 61 -13.15 -16.78 6.25
CA SER A 61 -13.86 -16.13 7.36
C SER A 61 -14.78 -15.02 6.85
N ASP A 62 -15.98 -14.92 7.42
CA ASP A 62 -16.92 -13.83 7.11
C ASP A 62 -16.36 -12.44 7.47
N GLN A 63 -15.36 -12.40 8.35
CA GLN A 63 -14.70 -11.16 8.79
C GLN A 63 -13.54 -10.74 7.88
N ALA A 64 -13.07 -11.58 6.95
CA ALA A 64 -11.85 -11.33 6.18
C ALA A 64 -11.91 -10.03 5.39
N PHE A 65 -12.98 -9.75 4.67
CA PHE A 65 -13.11 -8.53 3.87
C PHE A 65 -13.22 -7.26 4.74
N ASN A 66 -13.95 -7.34 5.87
CA ASN A 66 -14.03 -6.19 6.77
C ASN A 66 -12.70 -5.98 7.52
N TRP A 67 -11.96 -7.04 7.82
CA TRP A 67 -10.61 -6.94 8.39
C TRP A 67 -9.66 -6.19 7.43
N VAL A 68 -9.65 -6.57 6.15
CA VAL A 68 -8.91 -5.87 5.09
C VAL A 68 -9.30 -4.39 5.07
N PHE A 69 -10.59 -4.08 5.07
CA PHE A 69 -11.04 -2.68 5.09
C PHE A 69 -10.51 -1.91 6.30
N VAL A 70 -10.60 -2.46 7.51
CA VAL A 70 -10.14 -1.80 8.76
C VAL A 70 -8.63 -1.55 8.72
N VAL A 71 -7.86 -2.56 8.32
CA VAL A 71 -6.40 -2.46 8.28
C VAL A 71 -5.95 -1.49 7.20
N ASP A 72 -6.47 -1.59 5.96
CA ASP A 72 -6.04 -0.72 4.88
C ASP A 72 -6.53 0.72 5.02
N THR A 73 -7.67 0.92 5.70
CA THR A 73 -8.13 2.27 6.07
C THR A 73 -7.12 2.96 6.98
N MET A 74 -6.43 2.23 7.84
CA MET A 74 -5.42 2.76 8.77
C MET A 74 -3.98 2.52 8.32
N ASN A 75 -3.74 2.08 7.08
CA ASN A 75 -2.43 1.70 6.56
C ASN A 75 -1.60 2.91 6.10
N PHE A 76 -1.07 3.69 7.06
CA PHE A 76 -0.23 4.86 6.79
C PHE A 76 0.70 5.21 7.96
N SER A 77 1.82 5.88 7.67
CA SER A 77 2.72 6.54 8.63
C SER A 77 3.10 5.69 9.86
N PHE A 78 3.76 4.55 9.65
CA PHE A 78 4.21 3.68 10.75
C PHE A 78 5.63 3.99 11.26
N TRP A 79 6.38 4.81 10.56
CA TRP A 79 7.73 5.19 10.97
C TRP A 79 7.70 6.03 12.26
N PRO A 80 8.62 5.79 13.22
CA PRO A 80 8.64 6.49 14.49
C PRO A 80 9.20 7.92 14.36
N ASP A 81 8.83 8.82 15.29
CA ASP A 81 9.44 10.15 15.36
C ASP A 81 10.92 10.06 15.81
N GLU A 82 11.25 9.08 16.64
CA GLU A 82 12.61 8.74 17.05
C GLU A 82 12.90 7.29 16.62
N GLU A 83 13.95 7.04 15.82
CA GLU A 83 14.28 5.69 15.30
C GLU A 83 14.39 4.61 16.39
N THR A 84 14.76 4.99 17.61
CA THR A 84 14.94 4.09 18.74
C THR A 84 13.63 3.71 19.45
N ARG A 85 12.50 4.31 19.08
CA ARG A 85 11.21 4.17 19.78
C ARG A 85 10.09 3.76 18.85
N GLN A 86 10.21 2.60 18.22
CA GLN A 86 9.13 2.05 17.39
C GLN A 86 7.98 1.53 18.26
N CYS A 87 6.75 1.71 17.79
CA CYS A 87 5.59 1.03 18.35
C CYS A 87 5.73 -0.48 18.14
N GLU A 88 5.59 -1.28 19.21
CA GLU A 88 5.73 -2.73 19.19
C GLU A 88 4.48 -3.41 19.75
N VAL A 89 4.04 -4.46 19.06
CA VAL A 89 2.97 -5.35 19.53
C VAL A 89 3.46 -6.78 19.48
N THR A 90 3.44 -7.45 20.63
CA THR A 90 3.73 -8.89 20.73
C THR A 90 2.42 -9.65 20.66
N PHE A 91 2.30 -10.53 19.69
CA PHE A 91 1.11 -11.35 19.48
C PHE A 91 1.52 -12.78 19.12
N ARG A 92 0.94 -13.75 19.81
CA ARG A 92 1.28 -15.19 19.64
C ARG A 92 2.77 -15.48 19.71
N GLY A 93 3.47 -14.81 20.64
CA GLY A 93 4.92 -15.00 20.87
C GLY A 93 5.86 -14.31 19.89
N THR A 94 5.33 -13.55 18.94
CA THR A 94 6.14 -12.77 17.97
C THR A 94 5.92 -11.28 18.19
N THR A 95 7.01 -10.52 18.23
CA THR A 95 6.96 -9.04 18.31
C THR A 95 7.00 -8.42 16.92
N TYR A 96 6.02 -7.58 16.65
CA TYR A 96 5.82 -6.91 15.36
C TYR A 96 6.11 -5.42 15.46
N THR A 97 6.58 -4.84 14.36
CA THR A 97 6.83 -3.41 14.17
C THR A 97 6.24 -2.92 12.85
N GLY A 98 6.08 -1.61 12.69
CA GLY A 98 5.56 -1.00 11.46
C GLY A 98 4.13 -1.45 11.13
N TYR A 99 3.83 -1.68 9.86
CA TYR A 99 2.50 -2.13 9.40
C TYR A 99 2.00 -3.39 10.12
N MET A 100 2.89 -4.35 10.37
CA MET A 100 2.51 -5.60 11.05
C MET A 100 2.06 -5.38 12.50
N THR A 101 2.45 -4.27 13.13
CA THR A 101 1.94 -3.85 14.45
C THR A 101 0.43 -3.58 14.40
N LEU A 102 -0.02 -2.89 13.34
CA LEU A 102 -1.45 -2.66 13.11
C LEU A 102 -2.20 -3.98 12.92
N CYS A 103 -1.71 -4.85 12.04
CA CYS A 103 -2.33 -6.16 11.80
C CYS A 103 -2.43 -6.98 13.10
N ALA A 104 -1.35 -7.03 13.90
CA ALA A 104 -1.32 -7.74 15.16
C ALA A 104 -2.31 -7.15 16.19
N ALA A 105 -2.39 -5.82 16.29
CA ALA A 105 -3.32 -5.15 17.18
C ALA A 105 -4.79 -5.40 16.83
N ILE A 106 -5.14 -5.33 15.55
CA ILE A 106 -6.52 -5.58 15.09
C ILE A 106 -6.90 -7.06 15.30
N THR A 107 -6.01 -7.99 14.94
CA THR A 107 -6.31 -9.43 15.13
C THR A 107 -6.36 -9.81 16.62
N ARG A 108 -5.49 -9.21 17.45
CA ARG A 108 -5.57 -9.34 18.92
C ARG A 108 -6.91 -8.86 19.43
N ALA A 109 -7.40 -7.71 19.01
CA ALA A 109 -8.70 -7.18 19.42
C ALA A 109 -9.85 -8.12 19.05
N MET A 110 -9.80 -8.74 17.87
CA MET A 110 -10.79 -9.75 17.46
C MET A 110 -10.76 -10.98 18.40
N GLU A 111 -9.58 -11.47 18.79
CA GLU A 111 -9.44 -12.59 19.74
C GLU A 111 -9.90 -12.20 21.17
N GLU A 112 -9.77 -10.95 21.55
CA GLU A 112 -10.29 -10.39 22.80
C GLU A 112 -11.83 -10.20 22.76
N GLY A 113 -12.48 -10.52 21.64
CA GLY A 113 -13.92 -10.41 21.46
C GLY A 113 -14.40 -9.00 21.10
N VAL A 114 -13.50 -8.08 20.76
CA VAL A 114 -13.87 -6.74 20.31
C VAL A 114 -14.37 -6.81 18.86
N PRO A 115 -15.57 -6.29 18.54
CA PRO A 115 -16.16 -6.41 17.21
C PRO A 115 -15.56 -5.36 16.24
N ILE A 116 -14.23 -5.25 16.19
CA ILE A 116 -13.52 -4.21 15.41
C ILE A 116 -13.76 -4.33 13.90
N THR A 117 -14.22 -5.47 13.42
CA THR A 117 -14.59 -5.69 12.01
C THR A 117 -16.08 -5.40 11.72
N ASP A 118 -16.88 -5.03 12.73
CA ASP A 118 -18.26 -4.60 12.52
C ASP A 118 -18.35 -3.08 12.26
N PRO A 119 -18.80 -2.63 11.08
CA PRO A 119 -18.99 -1.21 10.78
C PRO A 119 -19.86 -0.46 11.79
N LYS A 120 -20.82 -1.13 12.43
CA LYS A 120 -21.64 -0.51 13.49
C LYS A 120 -20.79 -0.13 14.70
N PHE A 121 -19.79 -0.93 15.02
CA PHE A 121 -18.88 -0.65 16.12
C PHE A 121 -17.88 0.42 15.73
N PHE A 122 -17.06 0.23 14.68
CA PHE A 122 -15.97 1.14 14.39
C PHE A 122 -16.41 2.48 13.82
N SER A 123 -17.64 2.64 13.31
CA SER A 123 -18.17 3.95 12.92
C SER A 123 -18.45 4.90 14.10
N GLN A 124 -18.52 4.36 15.32
CA GLN A 124 -18.85 5.09 16.55
C GLN A 124 -17.79 4.92 17.65
N ILE A 125 -16.70 4.20 17.34
CA ILE A 125 -15.61 3.94 18.31
C ILE A 125 -15.08 5.26 18.85
N SER A 126 -14.78 5.35 20.15
CA SER A 126 -14.11 6.48 20.74
C SER A 126 -12.60 6.42 20.45
N VAL A 127 -11.92 7.57 20.61
CA VAL A 127 -10.45 7.64 20.49
C VAL A 127 -9.78 6.75 21.53
N GLU A 128 -10.33 6.72 22.75
CA GLU A 128 -9.82 5.95 23.89
C GLU A 128 -9.95 4.44 23.63
N GLU A 129 -11.09 3.99 23.08
CA GLU A 129 -11.27 2.59 22.68
C GLU A 129 -10.30 2.19 21.56
N LEU A 130 -10.13 3.04 20.54
CA LEU A 130 -9.16 2.78 19.48
C LEU A 130 -7.72 2.78 20.03
N ALA A 131 -7.38 3.70 20.94
CA ALA A 131 -6.08 3.71 21.61
C ALA A 131 -5.82 2.41 22.38
N HIS A 132 -6.86 1.87 23.06
CA HIS A 132 -6.77 0.59 23.75
C HIS A 132 -6.55 -0.59 22.78
N ILE A 133 -7.27 -0.61 21.68
CA ILE A 133 -7.10 -1.62 20.61
C ILE A 133 -5.68 -1.56 20.03
N LEU A 134 -5.20 -0.36 19.71
CA LEU A 134 -3.88 -0.12 19.10
C LEU A 134 -2.74 0.00 20.12
N ARG A 135 -2.98 -0.36 21.38
CA ARG A 135 -1.96 -0.28 22.44
C ARG A 135 -0.70 -1.05 22.10
N SER A 136 0.43 -0.46 22.38
CA SER A 136 1.75 -1.08 22.28
C SER A 136 2.16 -1.78 23.57
N ASP A 137 3.08 -2.72 23.48
CA ASP A 137 3.64 -3.42 24.65
C ASP A 137 4.83 -2.66 25.26
N ASN A 138 5.49 -1.80 24.48
CA ASN A 138 6.63 -0.99 24.92
C ASN A 138 6.27 0.46 25.28
N LYS A 139 4.99 0.79 25.41
CA LYS A 139 4.46 2.14 25.75
C LYS A 139 4.70 3.21 24.67
N THR A 140 5.29 2.88 23.52
CA THR A 140 5.41 3.80 22.39
C THR A 140 4.11 3.75 21.58
N PRO A 141 3.31 4.81 21.51
CA PRO A 141 2.02 4.77 20.85
C PRO A 141 2.18 4.60 19.33
N MET A 142 1.17 4.01 18.72
CA MET A 142 1.07 4.02 17.25
C MET A 142 0.90 5.48 16.77
N PRO A 143 1.70 5.93 15.79
CA PRO A 143 1.62 7.31 15.32
C PRO A 143 0.24 7.68 14.77
N MET A 144 -0.12 8.97 14.85
CA MET A 144 -1.32 9.55 14.22
C MET A 144 -2.64 8.88 14.67
N LEU A 145 -2.80 8.66 15.97
CA LEU A 145 -3.99 8.01 16.53
C LEU A 145 -5.29 8.75 16.17
N GLN A 146 -5.29 10.08 16.24
CA GLN A 146 -6.46 10.90 15.96
C GLN A 146 -6.90 10.76 14.48
N GLU A 147 -5.94 10.80 13.59
CA GLU A 147 -6.18 10.63 12.16
C GLU A 147 -6.66 9.21 11.85
N ARG A 148 -6.09 8.16 12.50
CA ARG A 148 -6.57 6.79 12.38
C ARG A 148 -8.02 6.65 12.82
N HIS A 149 -8.38 7.27 13.93
CA HIS A 149 -9.76 7.32 14.42
C HIS A 149 -10.69 8.01 13.40
N GLN A 150 -10.28 9.17 12.88
CA GLN A 150 -11.08 9.93 11.91
C GLN A 150 -11.35 9.14 10.63
N VAL A 151 -10.31 8.55 10.01
CA VAL A 151 -10.47 7.79 8.76
C VAL A 151 -11.26 6.51 8.98
N LEU A 152 -11.09 5.83 10.11
CA LEU A 152 -11.82 4.61 10.43
C LEU A 152 -13.31 4.89 10.64
N THR A 153 -13.66 5.91 11.42
CA THR A 153 -15.06 6.29 11.66
C THR A 153 -15.73 6.85 10.40
N GLU A 154 -15.00 7.59 9.56
CA GLU A 154 -15.48 8.02 8.23
C GLU A 154 -15.83 6.80 7.37
N GLY A 155 -14.90 5.86 7.22
CA GLY A 155 -15.12 4.64 6.45
C GLY A 155 -16.29 3.82 6.96
N GLY A 156 -16.40 3.65 8.28
CA GLY A 156 -17.51 2.93 8.91
C GLY A 156 -18.87 3.53 8.58
N ARG A 157 -19.01 4.85 8.66
CA ARG A 157 -20.25 5.54 8.30
C ARG A 157 -20.62 5.32 6.83
N VAL A 158 -19.63 5.34 5.94
CA VAL A 158 -19.86 5.07 4.51
C VAL A 158 -20.31 3.63 4.29
N LEU A 159 -19.68 2.65 4.94
CA LEU A 159 -20.12 1.26 4.83
C LEU A 159 -21.55 1.06 5.33
N LEU A 160 -21.95 1.70 6.42
CA LEU A 160 -23.33 1.62 6.94
C LEU A 160 -24.35 2.18 5.94
N GLN A 161 -24.03 3.26 5.24
CA GLN A 161 -24.88 3.83 4.20
C GLN A 161 -24.98 2.95 2.95
N HIS A 162 -24.08 1.97 2.80
CA HIS A 162 -23.95 1.16 1.59
C HIS A 162 -24.03 -0.35 1.84
N GLY A 163 -24.85 -0.77 2.79
CA GLY A 163 -25.17 -2.18 3.00
C GLY A 163 -24.46 -2.84 4.19
N GLY A 164 -23.74 -2.06 5.02
CA GLY A 164 -23.23 -2.49 6.32
C GLY A 164 -22.03 -3.43 6.29
N SER A 165 -21.37 -3.60 5.13
CA SER A 165 -20.12 -4.36 5.03
C SER A 165 -19.27 -3.84 3.87
N PHE A 166 -17.95 -4.11 3.90
CA PHE A 166 -17.07 -3.75 2.81
C PHE A 166 -17.43 -4.51 1.52
N GLN A 167 -17.78 -5.79 1.63
CA GLN A 167 -18.17 -6.58 0.46
C GLN A 167 -19.43 -6.00 -0.23
N ASN A 168 -20.45 -5.61 0.53
CA ASN A 168 -21.65 -4.98 -0.03
C ASN A 168 -21.34 -3.61 -0.65
N PHE A 169 -20.45 -2.83 -0.04
CA PHE A 169 -20.01 -1.55 -0.59
C PHE A 169 -19.29 -1.73 -1.93
N ILE A 170 -18.27 -2.59 -1.97
CA ILE A 170 -17.39 -2.75 -3.12
C ILE A 170 -18.07 -3.46 -4.31
N SER A 171 -19.07 -4.35 -4.04
CA SER A 171 -19.84 -5.05 -5.08
C SER A 171 -20.57 -4.10 -6.05
N ARG A 172 -20.82 -2.86 -5.62
CA ARG A 172 -21.42 -1.82 -6.48
C ARG A 172 -20.53 -1.45 -7.68
N ALA A 173 -19.25 -1.75 -7.61
CA ALA A 173 -18.30 -1.58 -8.71
C ALA A 173 -18.35 -2.74 -9.73
N LYS A 174 -19.24 -3.73 -9.56
CA LYS A 174 -19.46 -4.86 -10.49
C LYS A 174 -18.20 -5.62 -10.83
N ASN A 175 -17.41 -5.95 -9.82
CA ASN A 175 -16.16 -6.72 -9.92
C ASN A 175 -15.11 -6.11 -10.89
N ASP A 176 -15.10 -4.79 -11.07
CA ASP A 176 -14.13 -4.08 -11.88
C ASP A 176 -13.15 -3.32 -10.96
N ALA A 177 -11.87 -3.71 -10.93
CA ALA A 177 -10.87 -3.15 -10.02
C ALA A 177 -10.72 -1.63 -10.17
N ARG A 178 -10.77 -1.10 -11.40
CA ARG A 178 -10.74 0.35 -11.63
C ARG A 178 -11.94 1.04 -10.99
N LYS A 179 -13.14 0.53 -11.23
CA LYS A 179 -14.38 1.09 -10.66
C LYS A 179 -14.42 0.95 -9.13
N MET A 180 -13.79 -0.09 -8.58
CA MET A 180 -13.62 -0.24 -7.13
C MET A 180 -12.80 0.90 -6.56
N VAL A 181 -11.64 1.22 -7.14
CA VAL A 181 -10.81 2.36 -6.72
C VAL A 181 -11.58 3.68 -6.88
N GLU A 182 -12.22 3.90 -8.04
CA GLU A 182 -13.04 5.09 -8.29
C GLU A 182 -14.15 5.24 -7.23
N LEU A 183 -14.85 4.17 -6.89
CA LEU A 183 -15.91 4.15 -5.87
C LEU A 183 -15.35 4.52 -4.48
N VAL A 184 -14.22 3.93 -4.10
CA VAL A 184 -13.57 4.20 -2.80
C VAL A 184 -13.20 5.67 -2.68
N VAL A 185 -12.50 6.24 -3.67
CA VAL A 185 -12.06 7.65 -3.61
C VAL A 185 -13.21 8.65 -3.79
N GLU A 186 -14.30 8.24 -4.46
CA GLU A 186 -15.51 9.06 -4.58
C GLU A 186 -16.24 9.17 -3.24
N LYS A 187 -16.42 8.04 -2.55
CA LYS A 187 -17.28 7.94 -1.35
C LYS A 187 -16.55 8.20 -0.05
N ILE A 188 -15.25 7.95 0.01
CA ILE A 188 -14.44 8.09 1.24
C ILE A 188 -13.33 9.14 0.99
N PRO A 189 -13.55 10.41 1.35
CA PRO A 189 -12.61 11.51 1.08
C PRO A 189 -11.18 11.28 1.57
N SER A 190 -10.99 10.60 2.70
CA SER A 190 -9.65 10.31 3.24
C SER A 190 -8.79 9.41 2.36
N TYR A 191 -9.36 8.78 1.33
CA TYR A 191 -8.62 8.00 0.34
C TYR A 191 -8.15 8.81 -0.88
N ARG A 192 -8.51 10.11 -0.98
CA ARG A 192 -8.15 10.98 -2.10
C ARG A 192 -6.70 11.44 -2.00
N ASP A 193 -5.81 10.53 -2.26
CA ASP A 193 -4.36 10.73 -2.31
C ASP A 193 -3.98 11.42 -3.62
N GLU A 194 -4.09 12.74 -3.63
CA GLU A 194 -3.95 13.62 -4.78
C GLU A 194 -2.97 14.75 -4.49
N ALA A 195 -2.30 15.25 -5.52
CA ALA A 195 -1.38 16.38 -5.44
C ALA A 195 -1.46 17.24 -6.70
N VAL A 196 -0.82 18.39 -6.68
CA VAL A 196 -0.58 19.22 -7.87
C VAL A 196 0.92 19.18 -8.17
N TYR A 197 1.29 18.74 -9.36
CA TYR A 197 2.67 18.72 -9.83
C TYR A 197 2.77 19.44 -11.17
N GLN A 198 3.65 20.43 -11.28
CA GLN A 198 3.82 21.26 -12.48
C GLN A 198 2.49 21.78 -13.05
N GLY A 199 1.61 22.25 -12.15
CA GLY A 199 0.29 22.81 -12.52
C GLY A 199 -0.79 21.78 -12.89
N ARG A 200 -0.47 20.47 -12.94
CA ARG A 200 -1.41 19.40 -13.24
C ARG A 200 -1.84 18.67 -11.98
N LYS A 201 -3.14 18.44 -11.80
CA LYS A 201 -3.64 17.59 -10.72
C LYS A 201 -3.37 16.12 -11.04
N ILE A 202 -2.74 15.42 -10.12
CA ILE A 202 -2.37 14.00 -10.20
C ILE A 202 -2.97 13.21 -9.03
N SER A 203 -3.05 11.91 -9.17
CA SER A 203 -3.41 11.02 -8.07
C SER A 203 -2.42 9.85 -7.97
N LEU A 204 -2.25 9.34 -6.76
CA LEU A 204 -1.43 8.16 -6.48
C LEU A 204 -2.27 7.04 -5.87
N TYR A 205 -3.31 7.38 -5.09
CA TYR A 205 -4.34 6.49 -4.55
C TYR A 205 -3.78 5.23 -3.86
N LYS A 206 -2.68 5.36 -3.09
CA LYS A 206 -1.99 4.21 -2.46
C LYS A 206 -2.94 3.31 -1.70
N ARG A 207 -3.68 3.88 -0.71
CA ARG A 207 -4.56 3.08 0.14
C ARG A 207 -5.78 2.52 -0.61
N ALA A 208 -6.31 3.25 -1.58
CA ALA A 208 -7.44 2.77 -2.38
C ALA A 208 -7.02 1.58 -3.26
N GLN A 209 -5.82 1.62 -3.82
CA GLN A 209 -5.30 0.55 -4.66
C GLN A 209 -4.95 -0.71 -3.85
N ILE A 210 -4.27 -0.57 -2.69
CA ILE A 210 -3.97 -1.74 -1.84
C ILE A 210 -5.24 -2.37 -1.30
N LEU A 211 -6.23 -1.58 -0.90
CA LEU A 211 -7.53 -2.08 -0.45
C LEU A 211 -8.21 -2.97 -1.50
N VAL A 212 -8.17 -2.56 -2.78
CA VAL A 212 -8.75 -3.34 -3.88
C VAL A 212 -7.88 -4.57 -4.18
N ALA A 213 -6.56 -4.46 -4.10
CA ALA A 213 -5.66 -5.58 -4.32
C ALA A 213 -5.79 -6.66 -3.22
N ASP A 214 -5.91 -6.26 -1.96
CA ASP A 214 -6.12 -7.19 -0.85
C ASP A 214 -7.51 -7.81 -0.90
N PHE A 215 -8.54 -7.05 -1.30
CA PHE A 215 -9.86 -7.61 -1.60
C PHE A 215 -9.79 -8.69 -2.69
N TRP A 216 -9.08 -8.39 -3.80
CA TRP A 216 -8.85 -9.35 -4.88
C TRP A 216 -8.12 -10.61 -4.39
N ALA A 217 -7.09 -10.46 -3.57
CA ALA A 217 -6.32 -11.59 -3.05
C ALA A 217 -7.17 -12.50 -2.13
N VAL A 218 -8.01 -11.91 -1.27
CA VAL A 218 -8.95 -12.68 -0.42
C VAL A 218 -10.00 -13.38 -1.30
N ALA A 219 -10.57 -12.70 -2.29
CA ALA A 219 -11.53 -13.28 -3.23
C ALA A 219 -10.90 -14.45 -4.02
N ALA A 220 -9.68 -14.27 -4.55
CA ALA A 220 -8.95 -15.33 -5.25
C ALA A 220 -8.70 -16.55 -4.36
N ALA A 221 -8.34 -16.34 -3.07
CA ALA A 221 -8.15 -17.42 -2.11
C ALA A 221 -9.45 -18.16 -1.75
N ARG A 222 -10.61 -17.57 -2.02
CA ARG A 222 -11.94 -18.20 -1.93
C ARG A 222 -12.34 -18.92 -3.21
N GLY A 223 -11.56 -18.82 -4.29
CA GLY A 223 -11.93 -19.30 -5.62
C GLY A 223 -12.87 -18.36 -6.39
N GLU A 224 -13.06 -17.13 -5.89
CA GLU A 224 -13.82 -16.07 -6.54
C GLU A 224 -12.88 -15.32 -7.50
N THR A 225 -12.91 -15.62 -8.79
CA THR A 225 -11.90 -15.14 -9.77
C THR A 225 -12.45 -14.19 -10.83
N ASP A 226 -13.63 -13.64 -10.61
CA ASP A 226 -14.36 -12.82 -11.58
C ASP A 226 -14.05 -11.31 -11.50
N ILE A 227 -13.00 -10.90 -10.75
CA ILE A 227 -12.54 -9.50 -10.72
C ILE A 227 -11.77 -9.20 -11.99
N VAL A 228 -12.32 -8.27 -12.77
CA VAL A 228 -11.72 -7.82 -14.04
C VAL A 228 -10.91 -6.53 -13.85
N ASN A 229 -10.07 -6.23 -14.84
CA ASN A 229 -9.23 -5.03 -14.87
C ASN A 229 -8.25 -4.91 -13.69
N ILE A 230 -7.83 -6.02 -13.09
CA ILE A 230 -6.84 -6.00 -11.99
C ILE A 230 -5.50 -5.40 -12.46
N ASP A 231 -5.14 -5.56 -13.74
CA ASP A 231 -3.95 -4.97 -14.35
C ASP A 231 -4.00 -3.45 -14.48
N TRP A 232 -5.14 -2.83 -14.17
CA TRP A 232 -5.25 -1.38 -14.08
C TRP A 232 -4.56 -0.84 -12.81
N LEU A 233 -4.49 -1.63 -11.74
CA LEU A 233 -3.78 -1.23 -10.53
C LEU A 233 -2.29 -1.03 -10.82
N THR A 234 -1.69 -0.08 -10.12
CA THR A 234 -0.24 0.15 -10.09
C THR A 234 0.35 -0.36 -8.78
N MET A 235 1.66 -0.21 -8.57
CA MET A 235 2.25 -0.38 -7.25
C MET A 235 1.66 0.64 -6.26
N PHE A 236 1.73 0.33 -4.96
CA PHE A 236 1.16 1.14 -3.89
C PHE A 236 2.23 2.08 -3.32
N ALA A 237 2.27 3.31 -3.85
CA ALA A 237 3.33 4.28 -3.63
C ALA A 237 3.46 4.70 -2.15
N ASP A 238 4.19 3.91 -1.37
CA ASP A 238 4.55 4.12 0.02
C ASP A 238 5.99 4.67 0.18
N TYR A 239 6.60 4.53 1.35
CA TYR A 239 7.98 4.93 1.62
C TYR A 239 8.99 3.75 1.59
N ARG A 240 8.54 2.48 1.52
CA ARG A 240 9.42 1.29 1.55
C ARG A 240 9.75 0.77 0.15
N VAL A 241 8.77 0.66 -0.72
CA VAL A 241 9.00 0.18 -2.09
C VAL A 241 9.94 1.10 -2.86
N PRO A 242 9.87 2.46 -2.75
CA PRO A 242 10.88 3.32 -3.36
C PRO A 242 12.29 3.04 -2.87
N GLN A 243 12.51 2.75 -1.58
CA GLN A 243 13.81 2.38 -1.03
C GLN A 243 14.35 1.09 -1.68
N ALA A 244 13.50 0.07 -1.85
CA ALA A 244 13.87 -1.17 -2.55
C ALA A 244 14.23 -0.91 -4.02
N LEU A 245 13.47 -0.09 -4.72
CA LEU A 245 13.73 0.26 -6.12
C LEU A 245 15.06 1.00 -6.29
N VAL A 246 15.43 1.87 -5.34
CA VAL A 246 16.76 2.52 -5.32
C VAL A 246 17.86 1.49 -5.07
N TYR A 247 17.68 0.60 -4.10
CA TYR A 247 18.64 -0.46 -3.78
C TYR A 247 18.87 -1.40 -4.97
N LEU A 248 17.83 -1.77 -5.68
CA LEU A 248 17.86 -2.61 -6.87
C LEU A 248 18.33 -1.85 -8.14
N GLY A 249 18.55 -0.55 -8.03
CA GLY A 249 19.05 0.31 -9.13
C GLY A 249 18.00 0.70 -10.16
N ALA A 250 16.71 0.44 -9.92
CA ALA A 250 15.62 0.85 -10.82
C ALA A 250 15.21 2.32 -10.64
N LEU A 251 15.55 2.92 -9.50
CA LEU A 251 15.42 4.35 -9.21
C LEU A 251 16.77 4.93 -8.77
N ARG A 252 16.98 6.20 -9.05
CA ARG A 252 18.09 6.98 -8.52
C ARG A 252 17.60 8.32 -8.00
N TYR A 253 18.04 8.66 -6.78
CA TYR A 253 17.81 9.97 -6.18
C TYR A 253 18.96 10.91 -6.53
N SER A 254 18.66 12.17 -6.82
CA SER A 254 19.69 13.21 -6.97
C SER A 254 20.45 13.39 -5.66
N ASP A 255 21.68 13.87 -5.75
CA ASP A 255 22.50 14.16 -4.55
C ASP A 255 21.82 15.16 -3.61
N ALA A 256 21.08 16.13 -4.16
CA ALA A 256 20.31 17.08 -3.37
C ALA A 256 19.21 16.41 -2.57
N LEU A 257 18.42 15.53 -3.21
CA LEU A 257 17.38 14.77 -2.52
C LEU A 257 17.99 13.83 -1.47
N MET A 258 19.05 13.11 -1.82
CA MET A 258 19.72 12.19 -0.90
C MET A 258 20.23 12.92 0.35
N ARG A 259 20.81 14.13 0.21
CA ARG A 259 21.22 14.95 1.36
C ARG A 259 20.03 15.35 2.23
N THR A 260 18.92 15.78 1.62
CA THR A 260 17.68 16.13 2.34
C THR A 260 17.17 14.95 3.14
N LEU A 261 17.06 13.77 2.54
CA LEU A 261 16.54 12.59 3.23
C LEU A 261 17.48 12.12 4.35
N LYS A 262 18.79 12.14 4.14
CA LYS A 262 19.80 11.80 5.17
C LYS A 262 19.82 12.76 6.34
N SER A 263 19.39 13.99 6.17
CA SER A 263 19.27 14.95 7.29
C SER A 263 18.05 14.70 8.18
N GLY A 264 17.18 13.74 7.84
CA GLY A 264 15.93 13.49 8.57
C GLY A 264 14.86 14.56 8.34
N GLN A 265 15.03 15.44 7.37
CA GLN A 265 14.05 16.49 7.07
C GLN A 265 12.72 15.87 6.66
N LEU A 266 11.63 16.30 7.33
CA LEU A 266 10.28 15.95 6.93
C LEU A 266 9.91 16.62 5.59
N LEU A 267 9.33 15.86 4.69
CA LEU A 267 8.69 16.38 3.49
C LEU A 267 7.19 16.54 3.77
N HIS A 268 6.60 17.66 3.34
CA HIS A 268 5.15 17.80 3.40
C HIS A 268 4.48 16.95 2.31
N SER A 269 3.28 16.47 2.58
CA SER A 269 2.45 15.83 1.54
C SER A 269 2.20 16.81 0.40
N GLY A 270 2.53 16.38 -0.83
CA GLY A 270 2.49 17.24 -2.02
C GLY A 270 3.77 18.06 -2.29
N ASP A 271 4.82 17.95 -1.45
CA ASP A 271 6.15 18.47 -1.79
C ASP A 271 6.62 17.82 -3.11
N PRO A 272 7.17 18.60 -4.07
CA PRO A 272 7.61 18.03 -5.35
C PRO A 272 8.55 16.83 -5.20
N ARG A 273 9.41 16.81 -4.18
CA ARG A 273 10.34 15.69 -3.91
C ARG A 273 9.59 14.45 -3.45
N GLU A 274 8.60 14.61 -2.56
CA GLU A 274 7.72 13.52 -2.11
C GLU A 274 6.91 12.96 -3.27
N VAL A 275 6.32 13.83 -4.08
CA VAL A 275 5.56 13.45 -5.27
C VAL A 275 6.43 12.69 -6.27
N GLU A 276 7.66 13.17 -6.55
CA GLU A 276 8.57 12.49 -7.47
C GLU A 276 8.99 11.12 -6.96
N ILE A 277 9.33 10.96 -5.68
CA ILE A 277 9.67 9.66 -5.09
C ILE A 277 8.56 8.66 -5.36
N ARG A 278 7.33 9.02 -5.07
CA ARG A 278 6.18 8.14 -5.17
C ARG A 278 5.75 7.88 -6.62
N ALA A 279 5.63 8.92 -7.41
CA ALA A 279 5.16 8.81 -8.79
C ALA A 279 6.20 8.13 -9.71
N CYS A 280 7.49 8.43 -9.55
CA CYS A 280 8.56 7.75 -10.29
C CYS A 280 8.67 6.27 -9.88
N SER A 281 8.34 5.91 -8.63
CA SER A 281 8.25 4.50 -8.21
C SER A 281 7.14 3.77 -8.96
N ILE A 282 5.96 4.37 -9.09
CA ILE A 282 4.87 3.82 -9.92
C ILE A 282 5.39 3.61 -11.35
N TRP A 283 6.02 4.62 -11.94
CA TRP A 283 6.50 4.51 -13.32
C TRP A 283 7.60 3.47 -13.50
N ALA A 284 8.52 3.33 -12.54
CA ALA A 284 9.54 2.28 -12.55
C ALA A 284 8.92 0.88 -12.54
N VAL A 285 7.90 0.63 -11.70
CA VAL A 285 7.20 -0.66 -11.66
C VAL A 285 6.43 -0.92 -12.96
N GLU A 286 5.80 0.09 -13.55
CA GLU A 286 5.16 -0.05 -14.88
C GLU A 286 6.18 -0.41 -15.97
N ARG A 287 7.40 0.15 -15.93
CA ARG A 287 8.50 -0.22 -16.83
C ARG A 287 8.99 -1.65 -16.59
N ILE A 288 9.10 -2.07 -15.31
CA ILE A 288 9.43 -3.46 -14.94
C ILE A 288 8.37 -4.42 -15.49
N LYS A 289 7.07 -4.12 -15.29
CA LYS A 289 5.96 -4.92 -15.84
C LYS A 289 6.05 -5.03 -17.36
N ALA A 290 6.28 -3.93 -18.05
CA ALA A 290 6.41 -3.95 -19.51
C ALA A 290 7.56 -4.87 -19.97
N ARG A 291 8.71 -4.82 -19.27
CA ARG A 291 9.85 -5.70 -19.58
C ARG A 291 9.57 -7.18 -19.27
N LEU A 292 8.84 -7.47 -18.21
CA LEU A 292 8.36 -8.83 -17.91
C LEU A 292 7.51 -9.39 -19.03
N ASP A 293 6.60 -8.59 -19.58
CA ASP A 293 5.76 -9.00 -20.71
C ASP A 293 6.56 -9.16 -22.01
N GLU A 294 7.63 -8.37 -22.21
CA GLU A 294 8.58 -8.59 -23.32
C GLU A 294 9.31 -9.92 -23.18
N LEU A 295 9.85 -10.22 -22.00
CA LEU A 295 10.52 -11.49 -21.69
C LEU A 295 9.59 -12.70 -21.91
N ALA A 296 8.32 -12.58 -21.53
CA ALA A 296 7.34 -13.61 -21.76
C ALA A 296 7.10 -13.84 -23.28
N ARG A 297 6.97 -12.76 -24.05
CA ARG A 297 6.79 -12.84 -25.51
C ARG A 297 8.01 -13.44 -26.24
N GLU A 298 9.23 -13.11 -25.77
CA GLU A 298 10.47 -13.72 -26.27
C GLU A 298 10.48 -15.26 -26.10
N GLN A 299 9.68 -15.77 -25.14
CA GLN A 299 9.51 -17.21 -24.88
C GLN A 299 8.17 -17.80 -25.41
N GLY A 300 7.45 -17.04 -26.23
CA GLY A 300 6.23 -17.50 -26.92
C GLY A 300 4.94 -17.40 -26.08
N ALA A 301 4.96 -16.69 -24.94
CA ALA A 301 3.76 -16.41 -24.15
C ALA A 301 3.18 -15.02 -24.50
N GLU A 302 1.86 -14.83 -24.32
CA GLU A 302 1.20 -13.54 -24.59
C GLU A 302 1.60 -12.46 -23.55
N SER A 303 1.71 -12.84 -22.28
CA SER A 303 2.11 -11.98 -21.17
C SER A 303 2.84 -12.78 -20.08
N SER A 304 3.45 -12.08 -19.14
CA SER A 304 4.10 -12.69 -17.97
C SER A 304 3.11 -13.24 -16.94
N GLY A 305 1.87 -12.77 -16.94
CA GLY A 305 0.89 -13.02 -15.89
C GLY A 305 1.16 -12.26 -14.59
N ILE A 306 2.20 -11.41 -14.54
CA ILE A 306 2.61 -10.64 -13.37
C ILE A 306 2.16 -9.19 -13.54
N ASN A 307 1.21 -8.74 -12.72
CA ASN A 307 0.76 -7.35 -12.70
C ASN A 307 1.51 -6.50 -11.67
N SER A 308 1.30 -5.18 -11.70
CA SER A 308 2.02 -4.23 -10.83
C SER A 308 1.70 -4.41 -9.35
N ALA A 309 0.51 -4.90 -8.99
CA ALA A 309 0.16 -5.23 -7.61
C ALA A 309 0.97 -6.44 -7.10
N LEU A 310 1.16 -7.48 -7.92
CA LEU A 310 1.99 -8.63 -7.57
C LEU A 310 3.47 -8.25 -7.43
N ILE A 311 3.96 -7.31 -8.26
CA ILE A 311 5.32 -6.77 -8.12
C ILE A 311 5.47 -6.06 -6.77
N ASP A 312 4.48 -5.27 -6.36
CA ASP A 312 4.46 -4.60 -5.06
C ASP A 312 4.42 -5.61 -3.90
N PHE A 313 3.55 -6.63 -3.98
CA PHE A 313 3.45 -7.72 -3.01
C PHE A 313 4.79 -8.46 -2.82
N TYR A 314 5.64 -8.49 -3.83
CA TYR A 314 7.01 -9.02 -3.73
C TYR A 314 7.98 -7.98 -3.16
N LEU A 315 7.99 -6.75 -3.67
CA LEU A 315 9.00 -5.74 -3.32
C LEU A 315 8.90 -5.27 -1.86
N TRP A 316 7.71 -5.24 -1.29
CA TRP A 316 7.53 -4.80 0.10
C TRP A 316 8.11 -5.80 1.11
N PRO A 317 7.84 -7.13 1.07
CA PRO A 317 8.55 -8.11 1.89
C PRO A 317 10.06 -8.14 1.63
N TYR A 318 10.47 -8.02 0.37
CA TYR A 318 11.86 -7.90 -0.02
C TYR A 318 12.55 -6.74 0.73
N ALA A 319 11.92 -5.56 0.76
CA ALA A 319 12.44 -4.42 1.50
C ALA A 319 12.59 -4.70 3.01
N LYS A 320 11.67 -5.44 3.61
CA LYS A 320 11.76 -5.84 5.02
C LYS A 320 12.90 -6.82 5.29
N GLN A 321 13.07 -7.81 4.42
CA GLN A 321 14.12 -8.83 4.56
C GLN A 321 15.52 -8.23 4.41
N HIS A 322 15.70 -7.26 3.50
CA HIS A 322 16.97 -6.61 3.19
C HIS A 322 17.16 -5.25 3.87
N HIS A 323 16.37 -4.94 4.93
CA HIS A 323 16.39 -3.62 5.55
C HIS A 323 17.77 -3.19 6.07
N ARG A 324 18.62 -4.14 6.50
CA ARG A 324 19.98 -3.87 6.97
C ARG A 324 20.91 -3.45 5.84
N GLU A 325 20.83 -4.13 4.70
CA GLU A 325 21.61 -3.83 3.50
C GLU A 325 21.21 -2.48 2.89
N MET A 326 19.92 -2.13 3.00
CA MET A 326 19.36 -0.87 2.52
C MET A 326 19.45 0.28 3.53
N ALA A 327 20.05 0.09 4.72
CA ALA A 327 20.10 1.11 5.78
C ALA A 327 20.79 2.42 5.35
N HIS A 328 21.65 2.37 4.34
CA HIS A 328 22.32 3.54 3.77
C HIS A 328 21.43 4.38 2.84
N ILE A 329 20.27 3.85 2.43
CA ILE A 329 19.26 4.52 1.61
C ILE A 329 18.13 4.98 2.53
N PRO A 330 18.00 6.28 2.81
CA PRO A 330 16.96 6.78 3.70
C PRO A 330 15.57 6.65 3.05
N ILE A 331 14.57 6.34 3.86
CA ILE A 331 13.17 6.54 3.47
C ILE A 331 12.83 8.03 3.54
N HIS A 332 11.87 8.48 2.77
CA HIS A 332 11.31 9.81 2.95
C HIS A 332 10.28 9.80 4.08
N HIS A 333 10.31 10.81 4.91
CA HIS A 333 9.40 10.97 6.04
C HIS A 333 8.35 12.03 5.73
N THR A 334 7.09 11.59 5.59
CA THR A 334 5.92 12.45 5.39
C THR A 334 4.80 12.00 6.31
N ARG A 335 4.35 12.85 7.22
CA ARG A 335 3.19 12.56 8.05
C ARG A 335 1.92 12.90 7.28
N CYS A 336 1.20 11.88 6.85
CA CYS A 336 -0.08 12.02 6.14
C CYS A 336 -0.94 10.77 6.35
N VAL A 337 -2.21 10.86 5.98
CA VAL A 337 -3.15 9.72 6.02
C VAL A 337 -3.12 8.87 4.75
N TYR A 338 -2.27 9.18 3.80
CA TYR A 338 -2.30 8.53 2.48
C TYR A 338 -1.41 7.29 2.38
N TYR A 339 -0.29 7.22 3.18
CA TYR A 339 0.65 6.08 3.10
C TYR A 339 1.59 5.97 4.31
#